data_4e489829899d89de4a82aba5ead942b3
#
_entry.id   4e489829899d89de4a82aba5ead942b3
#
_cell.length_a   1.000
_cell.length_b   1.000
_cell.length_c   1.000
_cell.angle_alpha   90.00
_cell.angle_beta   90.00
_cell.angle_gamma   90.00
#
_symmetry.space_group_name_H-M   'P 1'
#
loop_
_entity.id
_entity.type
_entity.pdbx_description
1 polymer ?
#
loop_
_entity_poly.entity_id
_entity_poly.type
_entity_poly.pdbx_seq_one_letter_code
_entity_poly.pdbx_strand_id
1 'polypeptide(L)'
;FVPGNYNGRIGVIWETCTACKLCVTACPNDCLHMTTELRVDVLDGADGEHGDMGGDLEIGGHAAILLPEVAATLEDFNHVTAHTDTPNEWRFGEVLDLSGSTATVRWNDSGEEVEMDQSDLRVADDQIVSGRIDLGRCMFCGLCMEACGFTSFFMTNEYDGMSGFSRQELWFDASRTRVLPSLHQEAVDTELAKRATKERTKRAKKAAKAASANKAEEGA
;
A
#
# COMPACT_ATOMS: atom_id res chain seq x y z
N PHE A 1 -32.54 1.75 20.70
CA PHE A 1 -31.36 1.49 21.53
C PHE A 1 -30.53 0.37 20.87
N VAL A 2 -29.30 0.66 20.48
CA VAL A 2 -28.36 -0.32 19.91
C VAL A 2 -27.37 -0.69 21.03
N PRO A 3 -27.22 -1.96 21.38
CA PRO A 3 -26.24 -2.39 22.38
C PRO A 3 -24.83 -2.04 21.94
N GLY A 4 -23.94 -1.71 22.90
CA GLY A 4 -22.56 -1.33 22.59
C GLY A 4 -21.70 -2.47 22.02
N ASN A 5 -22.14 -3.72 22.15
CA ASN A 5 -21.51 -4.91 21.57
C ASN A 5 -22.17 -5.38 20.27
N TYR A 6 -23.03 -4.56 19.66
CA TYR A 6 -23.65 -4.89 18.37
C TYR A 6 -22.63 -4.73 17.25
N ASN A 7 -22.47 -5.77 16.46
CA ASN A 7 -21.66 -5.74 15.24
C ASN A 7 -22.55 -5.30 14.07
N GLY A 8 -22.48 -4.02 13.75
CA GLY A 8 -23.22 -3.45 12.63
C GLY A 8 -22.39 -3.43 11.34
N ARG A 9 -22.57 -2.39 10.56
CA ARG A 9 -21.88 -2.19 9.28
C ARG A 9 -20.36 -2.18 9.47
N ILE A 10 -19.64 -2.79 8.53
CA ILE A 10 -18.19 -2.69 8.47
C ILE A 10 -17.80 -1.28 8.05
N GLY A 11 -16.98 -0.63 8.85
CA GLY A 11 -16.35 0.64 8.56
C GLY A 11 -14.88 0.44 8.19
N VAL A 12 -14.37 1.23 7.24
CA VAL A 12 -12.98 1.16 6.78
C VAL A 12 -12.35 2.54 6.82
N ILE A 13 -11.19 2.63 7.45
CA ILE A 13 -10.30 3.78 7.35
C ILE A 13 -9.33 3.48 6.21
N TRP A 14 -9.61 3.99 5.03
CA TRP A 14 -8.83 3.71 3.83
C TRP A 14 -7.42 4.29 3.92
N GLU A 15 -7.23 5.37 4.66
CA GLU A 15 -5.96 6.05 4.89
C GLU A 15 -4.92 5.19 5.62
N THR A 16 -5.37 4.22 6.42
CA THR A 16 -4.46 3.27 7.10
C THR A 16 -4.31 1.94 6.37
N CYS A 17 -5.07 1.71 5.31
CA CYS A 17 -5.03 0.47 4.56
C CYS A 17 -3.77 0.39 3.68
N THR A 18 -3.07 -0.74 3.74
CA THR A 18 -1.85 -1.02 2.97
C THR A 18 -2.09 -1.98 1.80
N ALA A 19 -3.32 -2.20 1.40
CA ALA A 19 -3.67 -3.12 0.32
C ALA A 19 -3.20 -4.58 0.49
N CYS A 20 -2.81 -5.00 1.69
CA CYS A 20 -2.24 -6.35 1.94
C CYS A 20 -3.21 -7.52 1.70
N LYS A 21 -4.49 -7.27 1.46
CA LYS A 21 -5.55 -8.26 1.16
C LYS A 21 -5.78 -9.35 2.23
N LEU A 22 -5.18 -9.24 3.41
CA LEU A 22 -5.39 -10.22 4.49
C LEU A 22 -6.87 -10.32 4.91
N CYS A 23 -7.59 -9.20 4.94
CA CYS A 23 -9.02 -9.17 5.20
C CYS A 23 -9.85 -9.91 4.14
N VAL A 24 -9.44 -9.85 2.88
CA VAL A 24 -10.07 -10.59 1.77
C VAL A 24 -9.87 -12.08 1.97
N THR A 25 -8.63 -12.50 2.23
CA THR A 25 -8.29 -13.91 2.45
C THR A 25 -8.96 -14.50 3.70
N ALA A 26 -9.11 -13.68 4.76
CA ALA A 26 -9.75 -14.11 6.00
C ALA A 26 -11.29 -14.19 5.90
N CYS A 27 -11.89 -13.66 4.84
CA CYS A 27 -13.35 -13.63 4.70
C CYS A 27 -13.90 -14.99 4.23
N PRO A 28 -14.65 -15.74 5.06
CA PRO A 28 -15.14 -17.07 4.67
C PRO A 28 -16.21 -17.05 3.59
N ASN A 29 -16.88 -15.90 3.41
CA ASN A 29 -18.00 -15.75 2.48
C ASN A 29 -17.64 -14.94 1.23
N ASP A 30 -16.35 -14.61 1.05
CA ASP A 30 -15.87 -13.85 -0.10
C ASP A 30 -16.72 -12.58 -0.34
N CYS A 31 -16.94 -11.80 0.71
CA CYS A 31 -17.70 -10.55 0.63
C CYS A 31 -16.86 -9.30 0.45
N LEU A 32 -15.53 -9.42 0.62
CA LEU A 32 -14.60 -8.31 0.46
C LEU A 32 -13.90 -8.40 -0.89
N HIS A 33 -14.07 -7.37 -1.70
CA HIS A 33 -13.41 -7.26 -3.00
C HIS A 33 -12.53 -6.02 -3.01
N MET A 34 -11.27 -6.20 -3.39
CA MET A 34 -10.29 -5.12 -3.42
C MET A 34 -9.49 -5.23 -4.71
N THR A 35 -9.48 -4.17 -5.48
CA THR A 35 -8.65 -4.02 -6.67
C THR A 35 -7.47 -3.12 -6.35
N THR A 36 -6.28 -3.59 -6.65
CA THR A 36 -5.04 -2.83 -6.48
C THR A 36 -4.35 -2.68 -7.82
N GLU A 37 -3.63 -1.58 -7.97
CA GLU A 37 -2.76 -1.31 -9.11
C GLU A 37 -1.39 -0.90 -8.58
N LEU A 38 -0.34 -1.26 -9.31
CA LEU A 38 1.00 -0.78 -9.02
C LEU A 38 1.07 0.71 -9.33
N ARG A 39 1.54 1.49 -8.37
CA ARG A 39 1.80 2.91 -8.52
C ARG A 39 3.13 3.26 -7.91
N VAL A 40 3.78 4.26 -8.47
CA VAL A 40 4.99 4.81 -7.91
C VAL A 40 4.63 5.61 -6.66
N ASP A 41 5.30 5.32 -5.55
CA ASP A 41 5.13 6.08 -4.33
C ASP A 41 6.06 7.30 -4.35
N VAL A 42 5.45 8.48 -4.35
CA VAL A 42 6.16 9.75 -4.27
C VAL A 42 5.84 10.36 -2.91
N LEU A 43 6.85 10.44 -2.07
CA LEU A 43 6.76 11.19 -0.83
C LEU A 43 6.93 12.68 -1.14
N ASP A 44 5.85 13.44 -1.00
CA ASP A 44 5.94 14.89 -0.95
C ASP A 44 6.80 15.29 0.26
N GLY A 45 7.98 15.83 0.00
CA GLY A 45 8.82 16.42 1.03
C GLY A 45 8.06 17.57 1.71
N ALA A 46 8.08 17.63 3.04
CA ALA A 46 7.40 18.65 3.83
C ALA A 46 7.83 20.10 3.49
N ASP A 47 8.90 20.28 2.73
CA ASP A 47 9.53 21.55 2.41
C ASP A 47 9.42 21.93 0.91
N GLY A 48 8.65 21.19 0.12
CA GLY A 48 8.54 21.45 -1.34
C GLY A 48 9.84 21.16 -2.11
N GLU A 49 10.87 20.65 -1.44
CA GLU A 49 11.98 20.01 -2.11
C GLU A 49 11.50 18.64 -2.61
N HIS A 50 11.81 18.35 -3.86
CA HIS A 50 11.42 17.12 -4.56
C HIS A 50 11.71 15.91 -3.70
N GLY A 51 10.64 15.26 -3.27
CA GLY A 51 10.68 14.28 -2.22
C GLY A 51 11.63 13.15 -2.53
N ASP A 52 12.28 12.69 -1.49
CA ASP A 52 12.97 11.42 -1.50
C ASP A 52 12.00 10.38 -2.00
N MET A 53 12.30 9.77 -3.13
CA MET A 53 11.44 8.76 -3.75
C MET A 53 11.27 7.61 -2.78
N GLY A 54 10.03 7.38 -2.40
CA GLY A 54 9.61 6.61 -1.25
C GLY A 54 10.25 5.25 -1.08
N GLY A 55 11.15 5.17 -0.13
CA GLY A 55 11.71 3.91 0.34
C GLY A 55 12.90 3.37 -0.47
N ASP A 56 13.59 2.43 0.14
CA ASP A 56 14.66 1.66 -0.51
C ASP A 56 14.06 0.50 -1.31
N LEU A 57 14.59 0.21 -2.49
CA LEU A 57 14.29 -1.00 -3.25
C LEU A 57 14.55 -2.24 -2.38
N GLU A 58 13.65 -3.20 -2.43
CA GLU A 58 13.77 -4.46 -1.70
C GLU A 58 13.66 -5.64 -2.66
N ILE A 59 14.42 -6.72 -2.41
CA ILE A 59 14.29 -7.95 -3.19
C ILE A 59 12.89 -8.54 -2.97
N GLY A 60 12.20 -8.85 -4.07
CA GLY A 60 10.80 -9.28 -4.07
C GLY A 60 9.80 -8.13 -3.98
N GLY A 61 10.27 -6.87 -3.94
CA GLY A 61 9.44 -5.69 -4.09
C GLY A 61 9.25 -5.30 -5.55
N HIS A 62 8.46 -4.26 -5.79
CA HIS A 62 8.23 -3.75 -7.12
C HIS A 62 9.05 -2.49 -7.39
N ALA A 63 9.57 -2.40 -8.61
CA ALA A 63 10.25 -1.23 -9.11
C ALA A 63 9.55 -0.71 -10.37
N ALA A 64 9.71 0.57 -10.64
CA ALA A 64 9.18 1.22 -11.81
C ALA A 64 10.27 2.05 -12.49
N ILE A 65 10.19 2.16 -13.82
CA ILE A 65 10.97 3.11 -14.61
C ILE A 65 10.03 3.90 -15.50
N LEU A 66 10.33 5.18 -15.66
CA LEU A 66 9.56 6.05 -16.55
C LEU A 66 9.79 5.60 -18.00
N LEU A 67 8.72 5.53 -18.79
CA LEU A 67 8.83 5.15 -20.20
C LEU A 67 9.72 6.18 -20.94
N PRO A 68 10.62 5.74 -21.85
CA PRO A 68 11.55 6.63 -22.52
C PRO A 68 10.88 7.76 -23.31
N GLU A 69 9.69 7.50 -23.85
CA GLU A 69 8.89 8.50 -24.58
C GLU A 69 8.42 9.61 -23.66
N VAL A 70 8.06 9.28 -22.42
CA VAL A 70 7.63 10.25 -21.41
C VAL A 70 8.85 10.96 -20.84
N ALA A 71 9.92 10.24 -20.51
CA ALA A 71 11.17 10.82 -20.00
C ALA A 71 11.76 11.88 -20.95
N ALA A 72 11.66 11.67 -22.26
CA ALA A 72 12.13 12.62 -23.28
C ALA A 72 11.33 13.93 -23.32
N THR A 73 10.12 13.97 -22.78
CA THR A 73 9.28 15.17 -22.71
C THR A 73 9.52 16.02 -21.45
N LEU A 74 10.25 15.48 -20.47
CA LEU A 74 10.55 16.15 -19.21
C LEU A 74 11.89 16.90 -19.32
N GLU A 75 11.86 18.22 -19.08
CA GLU A 75 13.08 19.03 -19.03
C GLU A 75 13.93 18.72 -17.79
N ASP A 76 13.28 18.24 -16.72
CA ASP A 76 13.93 17.86 -15.46
C ASP A 76 13.25 16.61 -14.86
N PHE A 77 14.03 15.55 -14.65
CA PHE A 77 13.54 14.27 -14.14
C PHE A 77 12.98 14.35 -12.70
N ASN A 78 13.23 15.45 -12.00
CA ASN A 78 12.75 15.69 -10.64
C ASN A 78 11.27 16.09 -10.58
N HIS A 79 10.61 16.37 -11.70
CA HIS A 79 9.17 16.67 -11.75
C HIS A 79 8.27 15.43 -11.81
N VAL A 80 8.75 14.31 -11.32
CA VAL A 80 8.06 13.02 -11.33
C VAL A 80 6.74 13.02 -10.54
N THR A 81 6.57 13.94 -9.59
CA THR A 81 5.33 14.06 -8.79
C THR A 81 4.09 14.32 -9.64
N ALA A 82 4.24 14.98 -10.78
CA ALA A 82 3.13 15.24 -11.69
C ALA A 82 2.63 14.00 -12.43
N HIS A 83 3.42 12.91 -12.43
CA HIS A 83 3.16 11.71 -13.22
C HIS A 83 2.72 10.50 -12.37
N THR A 84 2.66 10.64 -11.05
CA THR A 84 2.33 9.52 -10.13
C THR A 84 0.90 9.00 -10.31
N ASP A 85 -0.02 9.83 -10.79
CA ASP A 85 -1.42 9.45 -10.99
C ASP A 85 -1.68 8.81 -12.37
N THR A 86 -0.66 8.73 -13.22
CA THR A 86 -0.76 8.18 -14.57
C THR A 86 0.05 6.89 -14.72
N PRO A 87 -0.49 5.74 -14.28
CA PRO A 87 0.22 4.46 -14.29
C PRO A 87 0.69 4.04 -15.68
N ASN A 88 0.08 4.53 -16.75
CA ASN A 88 0.46 4.23 -18.15
C ASN A 88 1.80 4.88 -18.57
N GLU A 89 2.35 5.76 -17.78
CA GLU A 89 3.64 6.42 -18.07
C GLU A 89 4.83 5.63 -17.52
N TRP A 90 4.55 4.62 -16.69
CA TRP A 90 5.54 3.81 -16.01
C TRP A 90 5.54 2.37 -16.48
N ARG A 91 6.73 1.80 -16.55
CA ARG A 91 6.96 0.37 -16.71
C ARG A 91 7.29 -0.23 -15.37
N PHE A 92 6.55 -1.26 -14.97
CA PHE A 92 6.70 -1.91 -13.66
C PHE A 92 7.36 -3.27 -13.77
N GLY A 93 8.15 -3.62 -12.76
CA GLY A 93 8.81 -4.92 -12.65
C GLY A 93 9.03 -5.35 -11.22
N GLU A 94 9.42 -6.60 -11.03
CA GLU A 94 9.80 -7.19 -9.75
C GLU A 94 11.31 -7.15 -9.57
N VAL A 95 11.78 -6.72 -8.42
CA VAL A 95 13.21 -6.70 -8.08
C VAL A 95 13.65 -8.10 -7.66
N LEU A 96 14.54 -8.71 -8.44
CA LEU A 96 15.06 -10.06 -8.19
C LEU A 96 16.32 -10.05 -7.34
N ASP A 97 17.23 -9.11 -7.60
CA ASP A 97 18.49 -8.98 -6.87
C ASP A 97 18.93 -7.52 -6.76
N LEU A 98 19.72 -7.24 -5.73
CA LEU A 98 20.31 -5.92 -5.45
C LEU A 98 21.81 -6.11 -5.18
N SER A 99 22.64 -5.61 -6.09
CA SER A 99 24.09 -5.72 -6.01
C SER A 99 24.75 -4.34 -6.07
N GLY A 100 25.21 -3.83 -4.92
CA GLY A 100 25.86 -2.53 -4.85
C GLY A 100 24.96 -1.39 -5.32
N SER A 101 25.27 -0.76 -6.46
CA SER A 101 24.47 0.30 -7.07
C SER A 101 23.49 -0.21 -8.13
N THR A 102 23.55 -1.51 -8.51
CA THR A 102 22.69 -2.08 -9.54
C THR A 102 21.58 -2.93 -8.96
N ALA A 103 20.49 -3.06 -9.71
CA ALA A 103 19.35 -3.92 -9.41
C ALA A 103 19.02 -4.76 -10.64
N THR A 104 18.71 -6.04 -10.43
CA THR A 104 18.13 -6.89 -11.46
C THR A 104 16.63 -6.87 -11.35
N VAL A 105 15.96 -6.40 -12.39
CA VAL A 105 14.49 -6.25 -12.43
C VAL A 105 13.94 -7.12 -13.55
N ARG A 106 12.90 -7.89 -13.21
CA ARG A 106 12.10 -8.65 -14.19
C ARG A 106 10.85 -7.84 -14.53
N TRP A 107 10.72 -7.41 -15.77
CA TRP A 107 9.60 -6.59 -16.23
C TRP A 107 8.31 -7.40 -16.33
N ASN A 108 7.20 -6.81 -15.85
CA ASN A 108 5.89 -7.46 -15.83
C ASN A 108 5.28 -7.64 -17.23
N ASP A 109 5.66 -6.78 -18.17
CA ASP A 109 5.14 -6.75 -19.55
C ASP A 109 5.80 -7.78 -20.45
N SER A 110 7.13 -7.93 -20.38
CA SER A 110 7.93 -8.78 -21.25
C SER A 110 8.44 -10.06 -20.57
N GLY A 111 8.51 -10.06 -19.23
CA GLY A 111 9.20 -11.10 -18.46
C GLY A 111 10.72 -11.07 -18.60
N GLU A 112 11.27 -10.06 -19.26
CA GLU A 112 12.71 -9.89 -19.46
C GLU A 112 13.38 -9.45 -18.17
N GLU A 113 14.54 -10.05 -17.86
CA GLU A 113 15.38 -9.66 -16.72
C GLU A 113 16.48 -8.73 -17.20
N VAL A 114 16.53 -7.55 -16.60
CA VAL A 114 17.49 -6.50 -16.96
C VAL A 114 18.20 -6.01 -15.72
N GLU A 115 19.53 -5.89 -15.80
CA GLU A 115 20.35 -5.23 -14.77
C GLU A 115 20.45 -3.75 -15.10
N MET A 116 20.17 -2.88 -14.12
CA MET A 116 20.21 -1.43 -14.28
C MET A 116 20.61 -0.74 -12.99
N ASP A 117 20.95 0.56 -13.08
CA ASP A 117 21.30 1.36 -11.91
C ASP A 117 20.06 1.59 -11.03
N GLN A 118 20.24 1.48 -9.72
CA GLN A 118 19.16 1.73 -8.75
C GLN A 118 18.68 3.19 -8.78
N SER A 119 19.53 4.14 -9.21
CA SER A 119 19.18 5.55 -9.32
C SER A 119 18.10 5.82 -10.38
N ASP A 120 18.02 4.98 -11.42
CA ASP A 120 17.05 5.09 -12.49
C ASP A 120 15.69 4.47 -12.12
N LEU A 121 15.68 3.67 -11.07
CA LEU A 121 14.50 2.97 -10.61
C LEU A 121 13.76 3.76 -9.52
N ARG A 122 12.46 3.55 -9.46
CA ARG A 122 11.58 4.07 -8.42
C ARG A 122 10.87 2.91 -7.73
N VAL A 123 10.61 3.07 -6.44
CA VAL A 123 9.83 2.08 -5.70
C VAL A 123 8.37 2.17 -6.13
N ALA A 124 7.77 1.03 -6.36
CA ALA A 124 6.35 0.91 -6.67
C ALA A 124 5.68 0.00 -5.66
N ASP A 125 4.49 0.41 -5.24
CA ASP A 125 3.66 -0.34 -4.31
C ASP A 125 2.25 -0.55 -4.86
N ASP A 126 1.61 -1.63 -4.40
CA ASP A 126 0.20 -1.88 -4.66
C ASP A 126 -0.66 -0.84 -3.95
N GLN A 127 -1.34 0.00 -4.70
CA GLN A 127 -2.31 0.96 -4.16
C GLN A 127 -3.75 0.52 -4.47
N ILE A 128 -4.67 0.86 -3.56
CA ILE A 128 -6.07 0.49 -3.71
C ILE A 128 -6.75 1.43 -4.69
N VAL A 129 -7.23 0.89 -5.79
CA VAL A 129 -8.03 1.60 -6.78
C VAL A 129 -9.50 1.53 -6.43
N SER A 130 -9.97 0.36 -6.01
CA SER A 130 -11.34 0.19 -5.57
C SER A 130 -11.46 -0.82 -4.45
N GLY A 131 -12.36 -0.55 -3.51
CA GLY A 131 -12.74 -1.46 -2.45
C GLY A 131 -14.26 -1.57 -2.38
N ARG A 132 -14.76 -2.79 -2.22
CA ARG A 132 -16.19 -3.08 -2.15
C ARG A 132 -16.48 -4.19 -1.15
N ILE A 133 -17.56 -4.03 -0.40
CA ILE A 133 -18.08 -5.04 0.52
C ILE A 133 -19.48 -5.45 0.07
N ASP A 134 -19.69 -6.73 -0.22
CA ASP A 134 -21.01 -7.32 -0.47
C ASP A 134 -21.67 -7.66 0.88
N LEU A 135 -22.46 -6.73 1.41
CA LEU A 135 -23.19 -6.96 2.67
C LEU A 135 -24.22 -8.07 2.58
N GLY A 136 -24.70 -8.39 1.37
CA GLY A 136 -25.61 -9.51 1.16
C GLY A 136 -24.98 -10.88 1.39
N ARG A 137 -23.65 -10.96 1.44
CA ARG A 137 -22.87 -12.16 1.81
C ARG A 137 -22.27 -12.07 3.21
N CYS A 138 -22.17 -10.86 3.75
CA CYS A 138 -21.49 -10.64 5.02
C CYS A 138 -22.28 -11.24 6.17
N MET A 139 -21.64 -12.06 6.98
CA MET A 139 -22.23 -12.64 8.20
C MET A 139 -21.82 -11.86 9.47
N PHE A 140 -21.18 -10.71 9.32
CA PHE A 140 -20.77 -9.83 10.41
C PHE A 140 -19.91 -10.52 11.48
N CYS A 141 -19.07 -11.48 11.07
CA CYS A 141 -18.24 -12.29 11.98
C CYS A 141 -17.03 -11.55 12.56
N GLY A 142 -16.61 -10.43 11.96
CA GLY A 142 -15.47 -9.63 12.44
C GLY A 142 -14.08 -10.18 12.06
N LEU A 143 -13.94 -11.30 11.36
CA LEU A 143 -12.64 -11.89 11.00
C LEU A 143 -11.78 -10.94 10.14
N CYS A 144 -12.40 -10.11 9.28
CA CYS A 144 -11.68 -9.10 8.52
C CYS A 144 -11.03 -8.02 9.40
N MET A 145 -11.67 -7.67 10.52
CA MET A 145 -11.12 -6.75 11.51
C MET A 145 -9.96 -7.40 12.27
N GLU A 146 -10.11 -8.65 12.71
CA GLU A 146 -9.07 -9.38 13.43
C GLU A 146 -7.83 -9.65 12.55
N ALA A 147 -8.04 -9.91 11.26
CA ALA A 147 -6.96 -10.13 10.30
C ALA A 147 -6.23 -8.84 9.92
N CYS A 148 -6.83 -7.66 10.15
CA CYS A 148 -6.23 -6.38 9.80
C CYS A 148 -5.20 -5.95 10.83
N GLY A 149 -3.92 -6.18 10.55
CA GLY A 149 -2.82 -5.69 11.40
C GLY A 149 -2.63 -4.17 11.42
N PHE A 150 -3.40 -3.43 10.62
CA PHE A 150 -3.27 -1.99 10.42
C PHE A 150 -4.43 -1.17 10.97
N THR A 151 -5.32 -1.83 11.71
CA THR A 151 -6.48 -1.20 12.34
C THR A 151 -7.34 -0.39 11.33
N SER A 152 -7.43 -0.86 10.08
CA SER A 152 -8.20 -0.20 9.03
C SER A 152 -9.67 -0.61 9.02
N PHE A 153 -10.01 -1.78 9.57
CA PHE A 153 -11.35 -2.33 9.58
C PHE A 153 -11.97 -2.29 10.98
N PHE A 154 -13.23 -1.86 11.06
CA PHE A 154 -14.00 -1.79 12.29
C PHE A 154 -15.40 -2.35 12.10
N MET A 155 -15.94 -2.94 13.14
CA MET A 155 -17.37 -3.20 13.24
C MET A 155 -18.00 -1.97 13.89
N THR A 156 -18.81 -1.24 13.14
CA THR A 156 -19.53 -0.07 13.67
C THR A 156 -20.81 -0.50 14.38
N ASN A 157 -21.44 0.43 15.10
CA ASN A 157 -22.77 0.20 15.67
C ASN A 157 -23.90 0.67 14.72
N GLU A 158 -23.55 1.02 13.49
CA GLU A 158 -24.50 1.47 12.48
C GLU A 158 -25.23 0.27 11.85
N TYR A 159 -26.54 0.38 11.73
CA TYR A 159 -27.39 -0.60 11.07
C TYR A 159 -28.29 0.02 9.99
N ASP A 160 -28.41 1.33 9.98
CA ASP A 160 -29.20 2.04 8.98
C ASP A 160 -28.58 1.92 7.58
N GLY A 161 -29.41 1.81 6.56
CA GLY A 161 -28.97 1.71 5.17
C GLY A 161 -28.37 0.35 4.79
N MET A 162 -28.46 -0.68 5.65
CA MET A 162 -28.03 -2.04 5.34
C MET A 162 -29.13 -2.89 4.69
N SER A 163 -30.18 -2.28 4.21
CA SER A 163 -31.27 -2.89 3.46
C SER A 163 -31.35 -2.30 2.05
N GLY A 164 -31.86 -3.07 1.12
CA GLY A 164 -32.04 -2.64 -0.26
C GLY A 164 -33.09 -3.49 -0.96
N PHE A 165 -33.63 -2.99 -2.05
CA PHE A 165 -34.60 -3.70 -2.91
C PHE A 165 -33.92 -4.65 -3.89
N SER A 166 -32.60 -4.46 -4.10
CA SER A 166 -31.79 -5.30 -4.96
C SER A 166 -30.48 -5.68 -4.29
N ARG A 167 -29.86 -6.79 -4.76
CA ARG A 167 -28.57 -7.24 -4.22
C ARG A 167 -27.45 -6.23 -4.49
N GLN A 168 -27.52 -5.51 -5.60
CA GLN A 168 -26.52 -4.50 -5.97
C GLN A 168 -26.51 -3.33 -4.99
N GLU A 169 -27.63 -2.98 -4.39
CA GLU A 169 -27.71 -1.93 -3.37
C GLU A 169 -26.98 -2.31 -2.07
N LEU A 170 -26.76 -3.60 -1.85
CA LEU A 170 -25.97 -4.13 -0.74
C LEU A 170 -24.46 -4.19 -1.03
N TRP A 171 -24.04 -3.75 -2.21
CA TRP A 171 -22.63 -3.57 -2.53
C TRP A 171 -22.18 -2.20 -2.06
N PHE A 172 -21.43 -2.20 -0.95
CA PHE A 172 -20.92 -0.98 -0.36
C PHE A 172 -19.52 -0.72 -0.90
N ASP A 173 -19.39 0.33 -1.69
CA ASP A 173 -18.12 0.82 -2.20
C ASP A 173 -17.31 1.54 -1.11
N ALA A 174 -16.13 2.05 -1.48
CA ALA A 174 -15.25 2.76 -0.57
C ALA A 174 -15.92 3.99 0.07
N SER A 175 -16.82 4.68 -0.64
CA SER A 175 -17.50 5.87 -0.12
C SER A 175 -18.50 5.53 0.99
N ARG A 176 -19.24 4.44 0.83
CA ARG A 176 -20.24 3.98 1.82
C ARG A 176 -19.62 3.27 3.01
N THR A 177 -18.43 2.69 2.86
CA THR A 177 -17.70 2.00 3.94
C THR A 177 -16.75 2.90 4.69
N ARG A 178 -16.42 4.08 4.14
CA ARG A 178 -15.44 4.98 4.71
C ARG A 178 -15.84 5.45 6.10
N VAL A 179 -14.90 5.32 7.02
CA VAL A 179 -14.95 5.94 8.34
C VAL A 179 -13.94 7.08 8.35
N LEU A 180 -14.40 8.28 8.71
CA LEU A 180 -13.52 9.45 8.72
C LEU A 180 -12.45 9.29 9.81
N PRO A 181 -11.17 9.56 9.50
CA PRO A 181 -10.09 9.50 10.48
C PRO A 181 -10.36 10.34 11.73
N SER A 182 -11.07 11.46 11.60
CA SER A 182 -11.46 12.32 12.72
C SER A 182 -12.31 11.62 13.79
N LEU A 183 -13.03 10.55 13.43
CA LEU A 183 -13.83 9.77 14.38
C LEU A 183 -13.00 8.71 15.11
N HIS A 184 -11.84 8.34 14.55
CA HIS A 184 -10.93 7.31 15.05
C HIS A 184 -9.48 7.80 15.14
N GLN A 185 -9.29 9.11 15.40
CA GLN A 185 -7.96 9.73 15.37
C GLN A 185 -6.94 9.02 16.26
N GLU A 186 -7.33 8.62 17.46
CA GLU A 186 -6.44 7.91 18.38
C GLU A 186 -5.96 6.56 17.80
N ALA A 187 -6.85 5.81 17.13
CA ALA A 187 -6.50 4.55 16.49
C ALA A 187 -5.57 4.77 15.30
N VAL A 188 -5.83 5.80 14.50
CA VAL A 188 -4.98 6.20 13.36
C VAL A 188 -3.59 6.60 13.84
N ASP A 189 -3.50 7.49 14.83
CA ASP A 189 -2.22 7.96 15.38
C ASP A 189 -1.41 6.82 15.99
N THR A 190 -2.08 5.91 16.70
CA THR A 190 -1.45 4.71 17.26
C THR A 190 -0.85 3.82 16.17
N GLU A 191 -1.58 3.61 15.07
CA GLU A 191 -1.11 2.78 13.97
C GLU A 191 0.05 3.44 13.22
N LEU A 192 -0.04 4.71 12.93
CA LEU A 192 1.04 5.48 12.30
C LEU A 192 2.32 5.45 13.15
N ALA A 193 2.19 5.59 14.48
CA ALA A 193 3.32 5.49 15.40
C ALA A 193 3.96 4.09 15.39
N LYS A 194 3.14 3.01 15.34
CA LYS A 194 3.65 1.64 15.21
C LYS A 194 4.40 1.43 13.91
N ARG A 195 3.88 1.93 12.78
CA ARG A 195 4.56 1.85 11.48
C ARG A 195 5.89 2.56 11.50
N ALA A 196 5.93 3.80 11.97
CA ALA A 196 7.15 4.58 12.09
C ALA A 196 8.21 3.89 12.97
N THR A 197 7.80 3.27 14.08
CA THR A 197 8.69 2.52 14.96
C THR A 197 9.24 1.26 14.28
N LYS A 198 8.37 0.51 13.58
CA LYS A 198 8.76 -0.69 12.83
C LYS A 198 9.78 -0.36 11.74
N GLU A 199 9.53 0.71 11.01
CA GLU A 199 10.42 1.16 9.95
C GLU A 199 11.77 1.62 10.49
N ARG A 200 11.81 2.43 11.55
CA ARG A 200 13.06 2.81 12.24
C ARG A 200 13.86 1.59 12.69
N THR A 201 13.18 0.59 13.24
CA THR A 201 13.81 -0.66 13.67
C THR A 201 14.37 -1.45 12.49
N LYS A 202 13.66 -1.49 11.36
CA LYS A 202 14.09 -2.14 10.12
C LYS A 202 15.35 -1.44 9.56
N ARG A 203 15.32 -0.11 9.47
CA ARG A 203 16.47 0.70 9.03
C ARG A 203 17.69 0.52 9.95
N ALA A 204 17.50 0.51 11.27
CA ALA A 204 18.58 0.29 12.22
C ALA A 204 19.21 -1.11 12.07
N LYS A 205 18.40 -2.15 11.88
CA LYS A 205 18.89 -3.51 11.63
C LYS A 205 19.65 -3.62 10.32
N LYS A 206 19.17 -2.97 9.24
CA LYS A 206 19.84 -2.94 7.93
C LYS A 206 21.19 -2.25 8.05
N ALA A 207 21.24 -1.08 8.71
CA ALA A 207 22.49 -0.33 8.95
C ALA A 207 23.51 -1.13 9.78
N ALA A 208 23.07 -1.81 10.85
CA ALA A 208 23.94 -2.65 11.67
C ALA A 208 24.50 -3.84 10.88
N LYS A 209 23.68 -4.46 10.01
CA LYS A 209 24.11 -5.56 9.14
C LYS A 209 25.13 -5.09 8.10
N ALA A 210 24.92 -3.93 7.49
CA ALA A 210 25.86 -3.33 6.54
C ALA A 210 27.19 -2.99 7.23
N ALA A 211 27.17 -2.39 8.43
CA ALA A 211 28.37 -2.09 9.19
C ALA A 211 29.17 -3.33 9.61
N SER A 212 28.47 -4.45 9.89
CA SER A 212 29.14 -5.72 10.21
C SER A 212 29.76 -6.39 8.97
N ALA A 213 29.15 -6.25 7.79
CA ALA A 213 29.68 -6.75 6.54
C ALA A 213 30.98 -6.02 6.14
N ASN A 214 30.97 -4.67 6.19
CA ASN A 214 32.15 -3.85 5.88
C ASN A 214 33.33 -4.15 6.82
N LYS A 215 33.05 -4.41 8.11
CA LYS A 215 34.10 -4.82 9.06
C LYS A 215 34.72 -6.19 8.76
N ALA A 216 33.94 -7.09 8.16
CA ALA A 216 34.45 -8.42 7.78
C ALA A 216 35.35 -8.37 6.54
N GLU A 217 35.12 -7.40 5.63
CA GLU A 217 35.94 -7.17 4.44
C GLU A 217 37.24 -6.43 4.74
N GLU A 218 37.26 -5.53 5.72
CA GLU A 218 38.46 -4.82 6.16
C GLU A 218 39.42 -5.69 7.02
N GLY A 219 38.97 -6.85 7.49
CA GLY A 219 39.72 -7.75 8.35
C GLY A 219 40.28 -9.02 7.66
N ALA A 220 40.09 -9.16 6.34
CA ALA A 220 40.60 -10.28 5.53
C ALA A 220 41.68 -9.83 4.57
#